data_a1ca1ce6e99f3390503419021bf6f3f8
#
_entry.id   a1ca1ce6e99f3390503419021bf6f3f8
#
_cell.length_a   1.000
_cell.length_b   1.000
_cell.length_c   1.000
_cell.angle_alpha   90.00
_cell.angle_beta   90.00
_cell.angle_gamma   90.00
#
_symmetry.space_group_name_H-M   'P 1'
#
loop_
_entity.id
_entity.type
_entity.pdbx_description
1 polymer ?
#
loop_
_entity_poly.entity_id
_entity_poly.type
_entity_poly.pdbx_seq_one_letter_code
_entity_poly.pdbx_strand_id
1 'polypeptide(L)'
;MILIENPEHGQEIDQTDSMYPTKMICVTKDHALKELGNLYGYCTGGKFKILGEQDYVIQENNFFSIKTNIDKNTNIEMLEEGKLFLILRYGYRGIDLVGKSEKRGRLSYIDGCTDSLLVMPPRLGDPCLNYLHFPVGIVQTQHLHPSIRMGIVIGGKGEAFQKPDGKREGWEKDLVKGMMFCLEEGEVHSFRTAENYMDIIAYHPDSDFGPSDTNHPMLNRTYINHGK
;
A
#
# COMPACT_ATOMS: atom_id res chain seq x y z
N MET A 1 12.05 10.43 4.68
CA MET A 1 10.62 10.32 4.27
C MET A 1 10.31 11.32 3.18
N ILE A 2 9.84 10.86 2.04
CA ILE A 2 9.31 11.68 0.94
C ILE A 2 7.82 11.90 1.20
N LEU A 3 7.30 13.11 0.99
CA LEU A 3 5.91 13.47 1.28
C LEU A 3 5.38 14.41 0.18
N ILE A 4 4.16 14.15 -0.31
CA ILE A 4 3.40 15.06 -1.18
C ILE A 4 2.06 15.35 -0.50
N GLU A 5 1.87 16.63 -0.10
CA GLU A 5 0.75 17.04 0.76
C GLU A 5 -0.60 17.07 0.04
N ASN A 6 -0.64 17.66 -1.14
CA ASN A 6 -1.87 17.80 -1.94
C ASN A 6 -1.60 17.28 -3.36
N PRO A 7 -1.48 15.96 -3.54
CA PRO A 7 -1.09 15.42 -4.82
C PRO A 7 -2.11 15.76 -5.91
N GLU A 8 -1.59 16.29 -7.02
CA GLU A 8 -2.32 16.58 -8.25
C GLU A 8 -2.19 15.43 -9.24
N HIS A 9 -2.96 15.50 -10.32
CA HIS A 9 -2.89 14.49 -11.38
C HIS A 9 -1.48 14.33 -11.96
N GLY A 10 -0.99 13.10 -11.98
CA GLY A 10 0.33 12.75 -12.51
C GLY A 10 1.49 13.04 -11.55
N GLN A 11 1.25 13.66 -10.39
CA GLN A 11 2.30 13.73 -9.37
C GLN A 11 2.64 12.35 -8.84
N GLU A 12 3.94 12.10 -8.70
CA GLU A 12 4.44 10.77 -8.39
C GLU A 12 5.56 10.79 -7.34
N ILE A 13 5.67 9.68 -6.61
CA ILE A 13 6.84 9.31 -5.84
C ILE A 13 7.51 8.17 -6.60
N ASP A 14 8.68 8.43 -7.15
CA ASP A 14 9.45 7.48 -7.94
C ASP A 14 10.50 6.77 -7.07
N GLN A 15 10.43 5.45 -7.02
CA GLN A 15 11.37 4.54 -6.35
C GLN A 15 11.74 3.39 -7.29
N THR A 16 11.87 3.69 -8.58
CA THR A 16 12.24 2.70 -9.61
C THR A 16 13.68 2.21 -9.47
N ASP A 17 14.54 3.00 -8.83
CA ASP A 17 15.93 2.62 -8.52
C ASP A 17 16.10 1.81 -7.23
N SER A 18 15.00 1.57 -6.48
CA SER A 18 15.05 0.74 -5.28
C SER A 18 15.20 -0.75 -5.60
N MET A 19 15.53 -1.56 -4.60
CA MET A 19 15.57 -3.04 -4.73
C MET A 19 14.27 -3.60 -5.32
N TYR A 20 13.15 -2.93 -5.05
CA TYR A 20 11.83 -3.28 -5.55
C TYR A 20 11.27 -2.13 -6.40
N PRO A 21 11.63 -2.03 -7.69
CA PRO A 21 11.22 -0.92 -8.55
C PRO A 21 9.72 -0.63 -8.46
N THR A 22 9.38 0.53 -7.92
CA THR A 22 8.01 0.91 -7.59
C THR A 22 7.80 2.40 -7.82
N LYS A 23 6.60 2.78 -8.27
CA LYS A 23 6.19 4.18 -8.44
C LYS A 23 4.78 4.35 -7.88
N MET A 24 4.54 5.42 -7.13
CA MET A 24 3.21 5.82 -6.67
C MET A 24 2.76 7.06 -7.44
N ILE A 25 1.52 7.06 -7.94
CA ILE A 25 0.97 8.12 -8.81
C ILE A 25 -0.42 8.52 -8.32
N CYS A 26 -0.70 9.83 -8.31
CA CYS A 26 -2.04 10.36 -8.09
C CYS A 26 -2.77 10.54 -9.43
N VAL A 27 -3.99 10.02 -9.55
CA VAL A 27 -4.82 10.10 -10.75
C VAL A 27 -6.16 10.77 -10.44
N THR A 28 -6.45 11.87 -11.15
CA THR A 28 -7.70 12.65 -11.00
C THR A 28 -8.39 12.94 -12.34
N LYS A 29 -7.98 12.31 -13.41
CA LYS A 29 -8.58 12.31 -14.75
C LYS A 29 -8.08 11.10 -15.52
N ASP A 30 -8.46 10.95 -16.79
CA ASP A 30 -7.96 9.86 -17.62
C ASP A 30 -6.44 9.80 -17.63
N HIS A 31 -5.90 8.60 -17.54
CA HIS A 31 -4.47 8.34 -17.45
C HIS A 31 -4.11 7.03 -18.19
N ALA A 32 -2.93 6.99 -18.78
CA ALA A 32 -2.44 5.80 -19.49
C ALA A 32 -1.05 5.40 -18.97
N LEU A 33 -0.91 4.12 -18.67
CA LEU A 33 0.35 3.50 -18.26
C LEU A 33 0.86 2.60 -19.39
N LYS A 34 2.14 2.74 -19.72
CA LYS A 34 2.84 1.91 -20.71
C LYS A 34 3.64 0.79 -20.08
N GLU A 35 3.94 0.95 -18.82
CA GLU A 35 4.82 0.10 -18.04
C GLU A 35 4.15 -1.22 -17.67
N LEU A 36 4.96 -2.28 -17.64
CA LEU A 36 4.51 -3.61 -17.23
C LEU A 36 4.77 -3.85 -15.75
N GLY A 37 3.75 -4.36 -15.07
CA GLY A 37 3.82 -4.67 -13.66
C GLY A 37 2.48 -5.06 -13.07
N ASN A 38 2.35 -4.83 -11.78
CA ASN A 38 1.10 -4.97 -11.03
C ASN A 38 0.75 -3.63 -10.39
N LEU A 39 -0.46 -3.19 -10.59
CA LEU A 39 -1.03 -2.01 -9.94
C LEU A 39 -1.65 -2.42 -8.61
N TYR A 40 -1.25 -1.76 -7.56
CA TYR A 40 -1.92 -1.72 -6.27
C TYR A 40 -2.52 -0.33 -6.09
N GLY A 41 -3.53 -0.19 -5.26
CA GLY A 41 -4.00 1.16 -4.99
C GLY A 41 -5.29 1.26 -4.22
N TYR A 42 -5.75 2.50 -4.12
CA TYR A 42 -6.92 2.88 -3.35
C TYR A 42 -7.63 4.07 -3.97
N CYS A 43 -8.95 4.01 -4.01
CA CYS A 43 -9.80 5.11 -4.46
C CYS A 43 -10.35 5.87 -3.24
N THR A 44 -9.96 7.14 -3.10
CA THR A 44 -10.41 7.99 -1.99
C THR A 44 -11.65 8.81 -2.31
N GLY A 45 -12.13 8.76 -3.55
CA GLY A 45 -13.35 9.42 -4.01
C GLY A 45 -13.58 9.21 -5.51
N GLY A 46 -14.83 9.31 -5.95
CA GLY A 46 -15.21 9.16 -7.35
C GLY A 46 -15.25 7.71 -7.83
N LYS A 47 -15.15 7.56 -9.15
CA LYS A 47 -15.24 6.26 -9.80
C LYS A 47 -14.34 6.22 -11.04
N PHE A 48 -13.60 5.12 -11.17
CA PHE A 48 -12.64 4.91 -12.25
C PHE A 48 -12.84 3.55 -12.88
N LYS A 49 -12.47 3.42 -14.15
CA LYS A 49 -12.37 2.13 -14.84
C LYS A 49 -10.91 1.88 -15.21
N ILE A 50 -10.37 0.75 -14.82
CA ILE A 50 -9.01 0.31 -15.19
C ILE A 50 -9.14 -0.74 -16.27
N LEU A 51 -8.57 -0.45 -17.45
CA LEU A 51 -8.55 -1.31 -18.63
C LEU A 51 -7.20 -2.05 -18.68
N GLY A 52 -7.10 -3.10 -17.87
CA GLY A 52 -5.93 -3.99 -17.78
C GLY A 52 -6.04 -5.20 -18.73
N GLU A 53 -5.60 -6.37 -18.28
CA GLU A 53 -5.92 -7.65 -18.96
C GLU A 53 -7.42 -7.95 -18.88
N GLN A 54 -8.03 -7.58 -17.76
CA GLN A 54 -9.46 -7.52 -17.55
C GLN A 54 -9.84 -6.11 -17.12
N ASP A 55 -11.10 -5.74 -17.35
CA ASP A 55 -11.62 -4.43 -16.99
C ASP A 55 -12.20 -4.47 -15.59
N TYR A 56 -11.83 -3.48 -14.78
CA TYR A 56 -12.33 -3.32 -13.40
C TYR A 56 -12.90 -1.93 -13.18
N VAL A 57 -14.01 -1.86 -12.48
CA VAL A 57 -14.56 -0.60 -11.98
C VAL A 57 -14.17 -0.43 -10.52
N ILE A 58 -13.49 0.67 -10.23
CA ILE A 58 -12.99 1.05 -8.92
C ILE A 58 -13.78 2.27 -8.44
N GLN A 59 -14.35 2.19 -7.26
CA GLN A 59 -15.12 3.29 -6.67
C GLN A 59 -14.59 3.64 -5.28
N GLU A 60 -15.10 4.71 -4.71
CA GLU A 60 -14.68 5.19 -3.40
C GLU A 60 -14.60 4.07 -2.35
N ASN A 61 -13.52 4.07 -1.57
CA ASN A 61 -13.14 3.07 -0.58
C ASN A 61 -12.82 1.68 -1.13
N ASN A 62 -12.63 1.54 -2.44
CA ASN A 62 -12.08 0.31 -3.00
C ASN A 62 -10.54 0.33 -2.96
N PHE A 63 -9.98 -0.80 -2.53
CA PHE A 63 -8.60 -1.19 -2.77
C PHE A 63 -8.53 -2.17 -3.93
N PHE A 64 -7.36 -2.30 -4.54
CA PHE A 64 -7.17 -3.24 -5.65
C PHE A 64 -5.73 -3.70 -5.82
N SER A 65 -5.61 -4.84 -6.48
CA SER A 65 -4.41 -5.37 -7.12
C SER A 65 -4.83 -5.77 -8.54
N ILE A 66 -4.20 -5.22 -9.57
CA ILE A 66 -4.59 -5.45 -10.98
C ILE A 66 -3.32 -5.50 -11.84
N LYS A 67 -3.20 -6.54 -12.66
CA LYS A 67 -2.11 -6.66 -13.63
C LYS A 67 -2.25 -5.63 -14.74
N THR A 68 -1.14 -4.99 -15.09
CA THR A 68 -1.12 -4.15 -16.30
C THR A 68 -1.27 -5.01 -17.55
N ASN A 69 -1.79 -4.44 -18.63
CA ASN A 69 -1.95 -5.15 -19.89
C ASN A 69 -0.58 -5.38 -20.56
N ILE A 70 -0.34 -6.59 -21.08
CA ILE A 70 0.93 -6.95 -21.70
C ILE A 70 1.01 -6.59 -23.20
N ASP A 71 -0.14 -6.43 -23.85
CA ASP A 71 -0.22 -6.22 -25.30
C ASP A 71 -0.47 -4.75 -25.68
N LYS A 72 -0.95 -3.94 -24.73
CA LYS A 72 -1.30 -2.54 -24.95
C LYS A 72 -1.17 -1.72 -23.65
N ASN A 73 -1.29 -0.41 -23.75
CA ASN A 73 -1.34 0.45 -22.56
C ASN A 73 -2.49 0.04 -21.62
N THR A 74 -2.22 0.09 -20.32
CA THR A 74 -3.27 0.05 -19.31
C THR A 74 -3.86 1.44 -19.18
N ASN A 75 -5.12 1.62 -19.55
CA ASN A 75 -5.82 2.89 -19.49
C ASN A 75 -6.67 2.97 -18.21
N ILE A 76 -6.66 4.12 -17.59
CA ILE A 76 -7.51 4.48 -16.48
C ILE A 76 -8.47 5.56 -16.96
N GLU A 77 -9.76 5.27 -16.98
CA GLU A 77 -10.82 6.19 -17.36
C GLU A 77 -11.52 6.71 -16.09
N MET A 78 -11.63 8.02 -15.93
CA MET A 78 -12.39 8.62 -14.86
C MET A 78 -13.88 8.65 -15.23
N LEU A 79 -14.70 7.89 -14.53
CA LEU A 79 -16.16 7.84 -14.77
C LEU A 79 -16.92 8.86 -13.90
N GLU A 80 -16.42 9.14 -12.70
CA GLU A 80 -16.95 10.14 -11.78
C GLU A 80 -15.77 10.88 -11.14
N GLU A 81 -15.89 12.19 -10.94
CA GLU A 81 -14.83 13.03 -10.37
C GLU A 81 -14.35 12.48 -9.02
N GLY A 82 -13.04 12.40 -8.84
CA GLY A 82 -12.46 11.89 -7.63
C GLY A 82 -10.95 11.72 -7.70
N LYS A 83 -10.42 10.92 -6.79
CA LYS A 83 -8.97 10.71 -6.67
C LYS A 83 -8.66 9.23 -6.48
N LEU A 84 -7.81 8.71 -7.38
CA LEU A 84 -7.29 7.35 -7.36
C LEU A 84 -5.77 7.40 -7.14
N PHE A 85 -5.29 6.62 -6.20
CA PHE A 85 -3.86 6.42 -5.98
C PHE A 85 -3.45 5.07 -6.55
N LEU A 86 -2.47 5.09 -7.43
CA LEU A 86 -1.87 3.92 -8.06
C LEU A 86 -0.47 3.69 -7.52
N ILE A 87 -0.13 2.45 -7.26
CA ILE A 87 1.23 2.01 -6.93
C ILE A 87 1.59 0.93 -7.94
N LEU A 88 2.48 1.26 -8.86
CA LEU A 88 2.96 0.34 -9.89
C LEU A 88 4.22 -0.38 -9.39
N ARG A 89 4.14 -1.69 -9.20
CA ARG A 89 5.28 -2.56 -8.97
C ARG A 89 5.77 -3.13 -10.29
N TYR A 90 6.90 -2.63 -10.77
CA TYR A 90 7.47 -3.02 -12.06
C TYR A 90 7.90 -4.49 -12.08
N GLY A 91 7.69 -5.14 -13.22
CA GLY A 91 8.16 -6.50 -13.46
C GLY A 91 7.52 -7.59 -12.60
N TYR A 92 6.60 -7.25 -11.71
CA TYR A 92 5.83 -8.19 -10.90
C TYR A 92 4.44 -8.40 -11.48
N ARG A 93 3.92 -9.62 -11.35
CA ARG A 93 2.56 -9.98 -11.81
C ARG A 93 1.85 -10.74 -10.69
N GLY A 94 1.01 -10.02 -9.98
CA GLY A 94 0.21 -10.53 -8.87
C GLY A 94 -1.10 -11.19 -9.29
N ILE A 95 -2.04 -11.16 -8.36
CA ILE A 95 -3.41 -11.67 -8.54
C ILE A 95 -4.35 -10.46 -8.64
N ASP A 96 -5.26 -10.48 -9.60
CA ASP A 96 -6.28 -9.45 -9.74
C ASP A 96 -7.30 -9.59 -8.60
N LEU A 97 -7.50 -8.50 -7.89
CA LEU A 97 -8.39 -8.39 -6.74
C LEU A 97 -8.92 -6.97 -6.64
N VAL A 98 -10.21 -6.84 -6.42
CA VAL A 98 -10.87 -5.56 -6.08
C VAL A 98 -11.77 -5.81 -4.88
N GLY A 99 -11.66 -4.97 -3.87
CA GLY A 99 -12.46 -5.06 -2.67
C GLY A 99 -12.75 -3.71 -2.04
N LYS A 100 -13.71 -3.68 -1.13
CA LYS A 100 -14.00 -2.52 -0.29
C LYS A 100 -13.23 -2.64 1.00
N SER A 101 -12.50 -1.59 1.38
CA SER A 101 -11.77 -1.57 2.65
C SER A 101 -12.73 -1.55 3.84
N GLU A 102 -12.27 -2.13 4.92
CA GLU A 102 -12.95 -2.09 6.20
C GLU A 102 -12.70 -0.76 6.91
N LYS A 103 -13.56 -0.45 7.87
CA LYS A 103 -13.39 0.77 8.68
C LYS A 103 -12.44 0.59 9.87
N ARG A 104 -12.02 -0.62 10.16
CA ARG A 104 -11.15 -0.96 11.28
C ARG A 104 -10.34 -2.21 10.95
N GLY A 105 -9.07 -2.21 11.32
CA GLY A 105 -8.19 -3.35 11.14
C GLY A 105 -8.60 -4.57 11.97
N ARG A 106 -8.36 -5.76 11.43
CA ARG A 106 -8.71 -7.05 12.05
C ARG A 106 -7.61 -7.61 12.94
N LEU A 107 -6.37 -7.23 12.67
CA LEU A 107 -5.20 -7.75 13.36
C LEU A 107 -4.63 -6.70 14.31
N SER A 108 -4.11 -7.13 15.45
CA SER A 108 -3.36 -6.25 16.32
C SER A 108 -2.04 -5.85 15.66
N TYR A 109 -1.67 -4.59 15.83
CA TYR A 109 -0.43 -4.03 15.33
C TYR A 109 0.28 -3.23 16.44
N ILE A 110 1.46 -2.66 16.15
CA ILE A 110 2.34 -2.00 17.12
C ILE A 110 1.58 -1.01 18.00
N ASP A 111 1.78 -1.14 19.34
CA ASP A 111 1.33 -0.19 20.37
C ASP A 111 -0.19 0.11 20.36
N GLY A 112 -1.00 -0.87 20.02
CA GLY A 112 -2.47 -0.74 20.02
C GLY A 112 -3.07 -0.23 18.72
N CYS A 113 -2.28 -0.03 17.68
CA CYS A 113 -2.75 0.11 16.32
C CYS A 113 -3.37 -1.20 15.81
N THR A 114 -4.11 -1.14 14.72
CA THR A 114 -4.63 -2.33 14.05
C THR A 114 -4.31 -2.33 12.57
N ASP A 115 -4.28 -3.51 11.98
CA ASP A 115 -4.00 -3.76 10.57
C ASP A 115 -5.11 -4.63 9.95
N SER A 116 -5.33 -4.47 8.65
CA SER A 116 -6.00 -5.46 7.80
C SER A 116 -5.18 -5.68 6.56
N LEU A 117 -4.81 -6.92 6.32
CA LEU A 117 -4.14 -7.32 5.10
C LEU A 117 -5.16 -7.34 3.95
N LEU A 118 -5.24 -6.25 3.18
CA LEU A 118 -6.20 -6.06 2.09
C LEU A 118 -5.86 -6.91 0.88
N VAL A 119 -4.59 -6.91 0.48
CA VAL A 119 -4.04 -7.76 -0.58
C VAL A 119 -2.97 -8.64 0.04
N MET A 120 -3.26 -9.93 0.15
CA MET A 120 -2.32 -10.91 0.68
C MET A 120 -1.23 -11.22 -0.36
N PRO A 121 0.03 -11.40 0.09
CA PRO A 121 1.08 -11.85 -0.80
C PRO A 121 0.80 -13.29 -1.26
N PRO A 122 0.80 -13.58 -2.58
CA PRO A 122 0.61 -14.95 -3.09
C PRO A 122 1.71 -15.92 -2.63
N ARG A 123 2.93 -15.41 -2.43
CA ARG A 123 4.09 -16.15 -1.92
C ARG A 123 4.85 -15.30 -0.90
N LEU A 124 5.61 -15.97 -0.05
CA LEU A 124 6.58 -15.30 0.83
C LEU A 124 7.54 -14.43 0.00
N GLY A 125 7.66 -13.16 0.39
CA GLY A 125 8.45 -12.15 -0.32
C GLY A 125 7.69 -11.34 -1.39
N ASP A 126 6.44 -11.72 -1.71
CA ASP A 126 5.61 -10.97 -2.64
C ASP A 126 5.04 -9.68 -1.99
N PRO A 127 4.65 -8.69 -2.81
CA PRO A 127 4.04 -7.47 -2.33
C PRO A 127 2.70 -7.68 -1.60
N CYS A 128 2.41 -6.80 -0.65
CA CYS A 128 1.11 -6.73 0.02
C CYS A 128 0.60 -5.30 0.17
N LEU A 129 -0.70 -5.17 0.42
CA LEU A 129 -1.38 -3.90 0.69
C LEU A 129 -2.15 -4.02 1.99
N ASN A 130 -1.93 -3.10 2.90
CA ASN A 130 -2.48 -3.10 4.24
C ASN A 130 -3.33 -1.86 4.51
N TYR A 131 -4.33 -2.01 5.37
CA TYR A 131 -5.05 -0.91 5.99
C TYR A 131 -4.63 -0.79 7.44
N LEU A 132 -3.96 0.30 7.79
CA LEU A 132 -3.51 0.61 9.13
C LEU A 132 -4.45 1.61 9.78
N HIS A 133 -4.90 1.30 11.00
CA HIS A 133 -5.67 2.21 11.84
C HIS A 133 -4.89 2.58 13.09
N PHE A 134 -4.73 3.87 13.29
CA PHE A 134 -4.08 4.47 14.47
C PHE A 134 -5.17 5.14 15.32
N PRO A 135 -5.52 4.56 16.47
CA PRO A 135 -6.47 5.17 17.40
C PRO A 135 -6.00 6.54 17.89
N VAL A 136 -6.90 7.30 18.49
CA VAL A 136 -6.56 8.57 19.18
C VAL A 136 -5.57 8.32 20.31
N GLY A 137 -4.54 9.18 20.43
CA GLY A 137 -3.56 9.17 21.50
C GLY A 137 -2.46 8.11 21.40
N ILE A 138 -2.25 7.53 20.22
CA ILE A 138 -1.17 6.56 19.98
C ILE A 138 0.17 7.26 19.76
N VAL A 139 1.21 6.67 20.34
CA VAL A 139 2.62 6.97 20.04
C VAL A 139 3.32 5.63 19.80
N GLN A 140 3.57 5.32 18.53
CA GLN A 140 4.26 4.07 18.19
C GLN A 140 5.71 4.06 18.63
N THR A 141 6.21 2.88 18.97
CA THR A 141 7.64 2.60 19.12
C THR A 141 8.37 2.81 17.80
N GLN A 142 9.52 3.47 17.86
CA GLN A 142 10.34 3.67 16.65
C GLN A 142 10.81 2.33 16.09
N HIS A 143 10.71 2.21 14.78
CA HIS A 143 11.09 1.02 14.03
C HIS A 143 11.58 1.40 12.63
N LEU A 144 12.03 0.42 11.87
CA LEU A 144 12.47 0.55 10.48
C LEU A 144 12.04 -0.68 9.69
N HIS A 145 12.10 -0.56 8.37
CA HIS A 145 11.82 -1.66 7.46
C HIS A 145 13.00 -1.95 6.52
N PRO A 146 13.20 -3.20 6.08
CA PRO A 146 14.29 -3.57 5.18
C PRO A 146 14.04 -3.15 3.72
N SER A 147 12.88 -2.61 3.41
CA SER A 147 12.52 -2.09 2.08
C SER A 147 11.62 -0.86 2.22
N ILE A 148 11.39 -0.17 1.11
CA ILE A 148 10.52 1.01 1.09
C ILE A 148 9.11 0.69 1.59
N ARG A 149 8.43 1.70 2.14
CA ARG A 149 6.99 1.66 2.46
C ARG A 149 6.31 2.86 1.83
N MET A 150 5.33 2.62 0.99
CA MET A 150 4.53 3.70 0.39
C MET A 150 3.17 3.77 1.07
N GLY A 151 2.71 4.96 1.39
CA GLY A 151 1.45 5.14 2.12
C GLY A 151 0.59 6.26 1.59
N ILE A 152 -0.71 6.10 1.81
CA ILE A 152 -1.75 7.10 1.52
C ILE A 152 -2.55 7.29 2.79
N VAL A 153 -2.64 8.54 3.27
CA VAL A 153 -3.52 8.87 4.40
C VAL A 153 -4.95 8.97 3.87
N ILE A 154 -5.81 8.05 4.28
CA ILE A 154 -7.20 7.97 3.79
C ILE A 154 -8.23 8.53 4.78
N GLY A 155 -7.85 8.75 6.03
CA GLY A 155 -8.71 9.30 7.07
C GLY A 155 -7.95 9.94 8.21
N GLY A 156 -8.60 10.91 8.87
CA GLY A 156 -8.04 11.56 10.06
C GLY A 156 -6.75 12.34 9.83
N LYS A 157 -5.98 12.47 10.89
CA LYS A 157 -4.66 13.11 10.88
C LYS A 157 -3.76 12.56 11.99
N GLY A 158 -2.45 12.60 11.76
CA GLY A 158 -1.41 12.26 12.72
C GLY A 158 -0.08 12.84 12.27
N GLU A 159 0.98 12.29 12.77
CA GLU A 159 2.34 12.72 12.46
C GLU A 159 3.23 11.51 12.27
N ALA A 160 4.17 11.62 11.33
CA ALA A 160 5.33 10.73 11.26
C ALA A 160 6.52 11.44 11.89
N PHE A 161 7.34 10.72 12.66
CA PHE A 161 8.49 11.33 13.32
C PHE A 161 9.63 10.33 13.57
N GLN A 162 10.82 10.88 13.74
CA GLN A 162 11.99 10.19 14.29
C GLN A 162 12.54 11.01 15.45
N LYS A 163 12.76 10.37 16.59
CA LYS A 163 13.49 11.00 17.71
C LYS A 163 14.99 11.01 17.39
N PRO A 164 15.73 12.05 17.80
CA PRO A 164 17.18 12.04 17.70
C PRO A 164 17.78 10.89 18.53
N ASP A 165 18.80 10.23 18.00
CA ASP A 165 19.44 9.07 18.65
C ASP A 165 20.95 9.27 18.93
N GLY A 166 21.44 10.52 18.87
CA GLY A 166 22.85 10.87 19.01
C GLY A 166 23.71 10.66 17.77
N LYS A 167 23.18 9.99 16.75
CA LYS A 167 23.79 9.81 15.42
C LYS A 167 22.99 10.48 14.31
N ARG A 168 21.68 10.64 14.52
CA ARG A 168 20.72 11.20 13.57
C ARG A 168 19.96 12.35 14.23
N GLU A 169 19.72 13.40 13.46
CA GLU A 169 18.80 14.45 13.85
C GLU A 169 17.36 13.89 13.80
N GLY A 170 16.53 14.36 14.72
CA GLY A 170 15.11 14.05 14.70
C GLY A 170 14.40 14.82 13.59
N TRP A 171 13.29 14.28 13.13
CA TRP A 171 12.38 14.96 12.22
C TRP A 171 10.92 14.67 12.57
N GLU A 172 10.05 15.54 12.10
CA GLU A 172 8.62 15.49 12.33
C GLU A 172 7.89 15.98 11.08
N LYS A 173 6.82 15.29 10.67
CA LYS A 173 5.99 15.64 9.51
C LYS A 173 4.53 15.37 9.80
N ASP A 174 3.69 16.38 9.60
CA ASP A 174 2.24 16.20 9.64
C ASP A 174 1.77 15.26 8.54
N LEU A 175 0.80 14.44 8.87
CA LEU A 175 0.10 13.54 7.97
C LEU A 175 -1.41 13.79 8.05
N VAL A 176 -2.00 14.25 6.95
CA VAL A 176 -3.43 14.50 6.86
C VAL A 176 -4.05 13.76 5.68
N LYS A 177 -5.37 13.54 5.74
CA LYS A 177 -6.11 12.87 4.68
C LYS A 177 -5.79 13.43 3.29
N GLY A 178 -5.48 12.55 2.36
CA GLY A 178 -5.15 12.86 0.96
C GLY A 178 -3.66 12.94 0.66
N MET A 179 -2.80 12.96 1.67
CA MET A 179 -1.34 12.94 1.48
C MET A 179 -0.86 11.57 1.03
N MET A 180 0.19 11.56 0.20
CA MET A 180 0.94 10.36 -0.13
C MET A 180 2.40 10.50 0.30
N PHE A 181 3.00 9.38 0.74
CA PHE A 181 4.35 9.39 1.25
C PHE A 181 5.11 8.09 0.93
N CYS A 182 6.44 8.18 1.06
CA CYS A 182 7.33 7.03 1.04
C CYS A 182 8.33 7.12 2.18
N LEU A 183 8.45 6.03 2.92
CA LEU A 183 9.54 5.76 3.84
C LEU A 183 10.62 4.99 3.07
N GLU A 184 11.86 5.45 3.17
CA GLU A 184 12.98 4.80 2.49
C GLU A 184 13.45 3.54 3.24
N GLU A 185 14.19 2.70 2.56
CA GLU A 185 14.81 1.51 3.16
C GLU A 185 15.66 1.89 4.38
N GLY A 186 15.47 1.20 5.50
CA GLY A 186 16.21 1.44 6.72
C GLY A 186 15.91 2.76 7.43
N GLU A 187 14.95 3.54 6.96
CA GLU A 187 14.55 4.79 7.59
C GLU A 187 13.83 4.54 8.91
N VAL A 188 14.46 4.97 10.02
CA VAL A 188 13.84 4.91 11.35
C VAL A 188 12.70 5.90 11.43
N HIS A 189 11.54 5.43 11.83
CA HIS A 189 10.35 6.26 11.95
C HIS A 189 9.39 5.74 13.02
N SER A 190 8.39 6.53 13.27
CA SER A 190 7.28 6.24 14.17
C SER A 190 6.08 7.09 13.76
N PHE A 191 4.89 6.67 14.13
CA PHE A 191 3.67 7.46 13.94
C PHE A 191 3.04 7.79 15.28
N ARG A 192 2.39 8.95 15.35
CA ARG A 192 1.58 9.33 16.51
C ARG A 192 0.29 10.04 16.09
N THR A 193 -0.69 9.92 16.95
CA THR A 193 -1.95 10.64 16.88
C THR A 193 -2.20 11.36 18.21
N ALA A 194 -2.88 12.50 18.17
CA ALA A 194 -3.26 13.24 19.37
C ALA A 194 -4.77 13.21 19.58
N GLU A 195 -5.49 14.20 19.07
CA GLU A 195 -6.94 14.34 19.23
C GLU A 195 -7.78 13.62 18.15
N ASN A 196 -7.13 13.16 17.09
CA ASN A 196 -7.76 12.48 15.97
C ASN A 196 -7.16 11.08 15.78
N TYR A 197 -7.92 10.18 15.17
CA TYR A 197 -7.40 8.96 14.61
C TYR A 197 -6.67 9.23 13.28
N MET A 198 -5.93 8.26 12.79
CA MET A 198 -5.35 8.27 11.45
C MET A 198 -5.50 6.91 10.78
N ASP A 199 -5.90 6.91 9.52
CA ASP A 199 -6.01 5.71 8.68
C ASP A 199 -5.07 5.82 7.50
N ILE A 200 -4.30 4.77 7.25
CA ILE A 200 -3.32 4.70 6.17
C ILE A 200 -3.54 3.43 5.36
N ILE A 201 -3.51 3.55 4.03
CA ILE A 201 -3.26 2.42 3.14
C ILE A 201 -1.75 2.34 2.95
N ALA A 202 -1.15 1.25 3.36
CA ALA A 202 0.29 1.02 3.29
C ALA A 202 0.62 -0.11 2.31
N TYR A 203 1.51 0.18 1.37
CA TYR A 203 2.06 -0.79 0.42
C TYR A 203 3.45 -1.22 0.87
N HIS A 204 3.65 -2.52 0.86
CA HIS A 204 4.93 -3.18 1.10
C HIS A 204 5.34 -3.93 -0.17
N PRO A 205 6.51 -3.67 -0.76
CA PRO A 205 6.95 -4.35 -1.97
C PRO A 205 7.42 -5.79 -1.74
N ASP A 206 7.57 -6.17 -0.49
CA ASP A 206 7.96 -7.48 0.01
C ASP A 206 7.18 -7.84 1.27
N SER A 207 7.17 -9.09 1.66
CA SER A 207 6.45 -9.56 2.84
C SER A 207 7.14 -10.75 3.48
N ASP A 208 7.21 -10.76 4.82
CA ASP A 208 7.67 -11.92 5.60
C ASP A 208 6.56 -12.97 5.81
N PHE A 209 5.41 -12.76 5.20
CA PHE A 209 4.25 -13.63 5.26
C PHE A 209 3.90 -14.17 3.88
N GLY A 210 3.40 -15.38 3.82
CA GLY A 210 2.93 -16.02 2.59
C GLY A 210 3.35 -17.48 2.49
N PRO A 211 2.76 -18.23 1.54
CA PRO A 211 3.16 -19.59 1.24
C PRO A 211 4.60 -19.68 0.74
N SER A 212 5.29 -20.75 1.11
CA SER A 212 6.63 -21.11 0.58
C SER A 212 6.59 -22.54 0.02
N ASP A 213 7.66 -22.94 -0.66
CA ASP A 213 7.75 -24.29 -1.20
C ASP A 213 7.76 -25.36 -0.10
N THR A 214 8.21 -25.00 1.12
CA THR A 214 8.24 -25.90 2.29
C THR A 214 7.00 -25.77 3.18
N ASN A 215 6.23 -24.71 3.06
CA ASN A 215 5.00 -24.45 3.81
C ASN A 215 3.86 -24.10 2.84
N HIS A 216 3.56 -25.04 1.97
CA HIS A 216 2.54 -24.86 0.94
C HIS A 216 1.16 -25.12 1.53
N PRO A 217 0.15 -24.26 1.29
CA PRO A 217 -1.18 -24.41 1.88
C PRO A 217 -1.89 -25.71 1.50
N MET A 218 -1.58 -26.29 0.34
CA MET A 218 -2.13 -27.58 -0.06
C MET A 218 -1.53 -28.77 0.70
N LEU A 219 -0.38 -28.60 1.37
CA LEU A 219 0.22 -29.61 2.25
C LEU A 219 -0.23 -29.47 3.69
N ASN A 220 -0.68 -28.28 4.11
CA ASN A 220 -1.23 -28.06 5.43
C ASN A 220 -2.50 -28.89 5.61
N ARG A 221 -2.52 -29.74 6.67
CA ARG A 221 -3.61 -30.68 6.97
C ARG A 221 -3.89 -31.69 5.84
N THR A 222 -2.92 -31.94 4.97
CA THR A 222 -2.94 -33.08 4.06
C THR A 222 -2.19 -34.23 4.72
N TYR A 223 -2.87 -35.30 5.00
CA TYR A 223 -2.31 -36.49 5.64
C TYR A 223 -2.04 -37.53 4.55
N ILE A 224 -0.76 -37.79 4.28
CA ILE A 224 -0.35 -38.79 3.30
C ILE A 224 -0.44 -40.17 3.97
N ASN A 225 -1.32 -41.02 3.45
CA ASN A 225 -1.41 -42.41 3.91
C ASN A 225 -0.45 -43.24 3.06
N HIS A 226 0.67 -43.57 3.65
CA HIS A 226 1.66 -44.47 3.02
C HIS A 226 1.28 -45.94 3.11
N GLY A 227 0.03 -46.33 2.98
CA GLY A 227 -0.51 -47.67 3.07
C GLY A 227 0.48 -48.74 3.49
N LYS A 228 0.22 -49.38 4.58
CA LYS A 228 1.02 -50.57 5.02
C LYS A 228 0.74 -51.75 4.10
#